data_ed5d61a62be05a46e12ab5ec34841b8e
#
_entry.id   ed5d61a62be05a46e12ab5ec34841b8e
#
_cell.length_a   1.000
_cell.length_b   1.000
_cell.length_c   1.000
_cell.angle_alpha   90.00
_cell.angle_beta   90.00
_cell.angle_gamma   90.00
#
_symmetry.space_group_name_H-M   'P 1'
#
loop_
_entity.id
_entity.type
_entity.pdbx_description
1 polymer ?
#
loop_
_entity_poly.entity_id
_entity_poly.type
_entity_poly.pdbx_seq_one_letter_code
_entity_poly.pdbx_strand_id
1 'polypeptide(L)'
;MITSERMKGLHPYVPGEQPKDRVYIKLNANENPYAPSPAVVKAVTDFITSQPQKLALYPDPDSHELHEKIADMLNKTGGVLCRAKVAPDGAVTPDEQDRIPFTVTPEMIYSGNGSDEVLSFVFYAFFDSGKKFVMPQFTYSFYPVYAGFYDIPMDQVPLKEDWSLDTDEMLARVKNNGGGMIFANPNAPTSLALTREQVRQMLLKSNPDKIFIVDEAYVDFGGESCIPLLKEFPNLLIVRTFSKSLCAAGMRLGYVVASPELINTVTTVKNSVNHFPLDAVAQVAGCKACENPGYYAECAKKVAEERDKFYNFLKSRGFYVLESKTNFLFARHPSIGGEELYKRVKAQGYLIRHFATPGIEDFVRITVGTPEQMEGLKKVFEEII
;
A
#
# COMPACT_ATOMS: atom_id res chain seq x y z
N MET A 1 -21.11 -15.75 27.42
CA MET A 1 -20.13 -16.04 26.35
C MET A 1 -18.75 -16.02 27.00
N ILE A 2 -17.92 -17.05 26.78
CA ILE A 2 -16.59 -17.18 27.42
C ILE A 2 -15.58 -16.44 26.51
N THR A 3 -15.55 -15.12 26.60
CA THR A 3 -14.61 -14.26 25.83
C THR A 3 -14.00 -13.22 26.76
N SER A 4 -12.81 -12.73 26.44
CA SER A 4 -12.21 -11.62 27.18
C SER A 4 -12.97 -10.33 26.98
N GLU A 5 -12.90 -9.40 27.93
CA GLU A 5 -13.54 -8.07 27.83
C GLU A 5 -13.08 -7.28 26.59
N ARG A 6 -11.84 -7.47 26.15
CA ARG A 6 -11.27 -6.85 24.96
C ARG A 6 -12.07 -7.12 23.68
N MET A 7 -12.76 -8.28 23.61
CA MET A 7 -13.57 -8.64 22.45
C MET A 7 -14.82 -7.76 22.27
N LYS A 8 -15.32 -7.11 23.35
CA LYS A 8 -16.54 -6.32 23.29
C LYS A 8 -16.43 -5.04 22.46
N GLY A 9 -15.22 -4.47 22.36
CA GLY A 9 -14.97 -3.25 21.60
C GLY A 9 -14.27 -3.48 20.25
N LEU A 10 -14.05 -4.75 19.85
CA LEU A 10 -13.31 -5.06 18.64
C LEU A 10 -14.22 -5.06 17.40
N HIS A 11 -13.93 -4.16 16.46
CA HIS A 11 -14.60 -4.05 15.17
C HIS A 11 -13.65 -4.53 14.05
N PRO A 12 -13.89 -5.74 13.48
CA PRO A 12 -13.01 -6.28 12.44
C PRO A 12 -13.12 -5.50 11.13
N TYR A 13 -12.07 -5.53 10.34
CA TYR A 13 -12.07 -5.01 8.98
C TYR A 13 -13.11 -5.75 8.11
N VAL A 14 -13.85 -4.98 7.31
CA VAL A 14 -14.80 -5.53 6.34
C VAL A 14 -14.19 -5.42 4.93
N PRO A 15 -13.75 -6.55 4.34
CA PRO A 15 -13.16 -6.55 3.01
C PRO A 15 -14.17 -6.19 1.93
N GLY A 16 -13.67 -5.92 0.73
CA GLY A 16 -14.50 -5.80 -0.47
C GLY A 16 -15.28 -7.08 -0.74
N GLU A 17 -16.47 -6.94 -1.33
CA GLU A 17 -17.31 -8.06 -1.70
C GLU A 17 -16.57 -9.07 -2.61
N GLN A 18 -16.76 -10.35 -2.35
CA GLN A 18 -16.26 -11.47 -3.15
C GLN A 18 -17.40 -12.45 -3.44
N PRO A 19 -18.36 -12.07 -4.30
CA PRO A 19 -19.53 -12.91 -4.61
C PRO A 19 -19.09 -14.17 -5.35
N LYS A 20 -19.84 -15.27 -5.15
CA LYS A 20 -19.56 -16.60 -5.72
C LYS A 20 -20.67 -17.09 -6.66
N ASP A 21 -21.64 -16.25 -6.96
CA ASP A 21 -22.80 -16.54 -7.80
C ASP A 21 -22.47 -16.65 -9.28
N ARG A 22 -21.43 -15.95 -9.73
CA ARG A 22 -20.89 -16.01 -11.11
C ARG A 22 -19.44 -15.52 -11.14
N VAL A 23 -18.80 -15.61 -12.30
CA VAL A 23 -17.47 -15.02 -12.54
C VAL A 23 -17.62 -13.52 -12.82
N TYR A 24 -16.89 -12.69 -12.10
CA TYR A 24 -16.83 -11.26 -12.27
C TYR A 24 -15.44 -10.81 -12.73
N ILE A 25 -15.37 -9.72 -13.48
CA ILE A 25 -14.13 -8.97 -13.67
C ILE A 25 -13.91 -8.13 -12.41
N LYS A 26 -12.89 -8.51 -11.63
CA LYS A 26 -12.64 -8.00 -10.29
C LYS A 26 -11.77 -6.74 -10.32
N LEU A 27 -12.39 -5.57 -10.14
CA LEU A 27 -11.75 -4.26 -10.10
C LEU A 27 -12.05 -3.52 -8.79
N ASN A 28 -12.11 -4.23 -7.66
CA ASN A 28 -12.55 -3.70 -6.36
C ASN A 28 -11.53 -3.80 -5.23
N ALA A 29 -10.41 -4.50 -5.41
CA ALA A 29 -9.45 -4.79 -4.34
C ALA A 29 -8.03 -4.23 -4.57
N ASN A 30 -7.84 -3.37 -5.58
CA ASN A 30 -6.56 -2.77 -5.92
C ASN A 30 -5.45 -3.82 -6.17
N GLU A 31 -5.83 -4.98 -6.71
CA GLU A 31 -4.88 -5.99 -7.17
C GLU A 31 -4.23 -5.53 -8.48
N ASN A 32 -3.05 -6.04 -8.76
CA ASN A 32 -2.40 -5.80 -10.05
C ASN A 32 -3.02 -6.73 -11.10
N PRO A 33 -3.36 -6.25 -12.31
CA PRO A 33 -3.94 -7.10 -13.36
C PRO A 33 -2.95 -8.06 -14.01
N TYR A 34 -1.65 -7.87 -13.78
CA TYR A 34 -0.58 -8.72 -14.31
C TYR A 34 -0.18 -9.80 -13.31
N ALA A 35 0.23 -10.96 -13.82
CA ALA A 35 0.78 -12.04 -13.02
C ALA A 35 2.18 -11.67 -12.47
N PRO A 36 2.67 -12.36 -11.42
CA PRO A 36 4.08 -12.31 -11.05
C PRO A 36 4.98 -12.68 -12.23
N SER A 37 6.24 -12.20 -12.22
CA SER A 37 7.16 -12.49 -13.33
C SER A 37 7.32 -13.99 -13.56
N PRO A 38 7.53 -14.45 -14.80
CA PRO A 38 7.78 -15.87 -15.10
C PRO A 38 8.97 -16.44 -14.29
N ALA A 39 9.95 -15.59 -13.95
CA ALA A 39 11.06 -15.99 -13.10
C ALA A 39 10.65 -16.32 -11.67
N VAL A 40 9.66 -15.60 -11.10
CA VAL A 40 9.08 -15.92 -9.79
C VAL A 40 8.34 -17.25 -9.83
N VAL A 41 7.47 -17.44 -10.84
CA VAL A 41 6.73 -18.68 -11.01
C VAL A 41 7.69 -19.87 -11.11
N LYS A 42 8.73 -19.75 -11.94
CA LYS A 42 9.77 -20.78 -12.08
C LYS A 42 10.50 -21.05 -10.76
N ALA A 43 10.94 -20.02 -10.04
CA ALA A 43 11.69 -20.18 -8.79
C ALA A 43 10.85 -20.90 -7.72
N VAL A 44 9.57 -20.55 -7.59
CA VAL A 44 8.65 -21.22 -6.66
C VAL A 44 8.44 -22.68 -7.07
N THR A 45 8.21 -22.95 -8.36
CA THR A 45 8.05 -24.32 -8.87
C THR A 45 9.31 -25.15 -8.63
N ASP A 46 10.47 -24.62 -8.96
CA ASP A 46 11.77 -25.32 -8.74
C ASP A 46 12.00 -25.59 -7.25
N PHE A 47 11.70 -24.64 -6.37
CA PHE A 47 11.83 -24.82 -4.93
C PHE A 47 10.99 -25.97 -4.40
N ILE A 48 9.70 -26.01 -4.79
CA ILE A 48 8.76 -27.05 -4.33
C ILE A 48 9.13 -28.40 -4.90
N THR A 49 9.54 -28.49 -6.16
CA THR A 49 9.80 -29.77 -6.84
C THR A 49 11.20 -30.33 -6.58
N SER A 50 12.23 -29.46 -6.46
CA SER A 50 13.61 -29.91 -6.32
C SER A 50 14.10 -29.95 -4.87
N GLN A 51 13.42 -29.28 -3.95
CA GLN A 51 13.81 -29.17 -2.53
C GLN A 51 12.62 -29.39 -1.57
N PRO A 52 11.77 -30.40 -1.79
CA PRO A 52 10.53 -30.59 -1.00
C PRO A 52 10.80 -30.75 0.51
N GLN A 53 11.97 -31.28 0.87
CA GLN A 53 12.38 -31.43 2.28
C GLN A 53 12.51 -30.08 3.02
N LYS A 54 12.74 -28.96 2.31
CA LYS A 54 12.80 -27.63 2.92
C LYS A 54 11.42 -27.18 3.44
N LEU A 55 10.32 -27.72 2.93
CA LEU A 55 8.98 -27.43 3.43
C LEU A 55 8.71 -28.02 4.83
N ALA A 56 9.51 -29.00 5.26
CA ALA A 56 9.43 -29.59 6.59
C ALA A 56 10.29 -28.85 7.64
N LEU A 57 11.05 -27.84 7.23
CA LEU A 57 11.94 -27.06 8.09
C LEU A 57 11.40 -25.65 8.26
N TYR A 58 11.69 -25.04 9.42
CA TYR A 58 11.43 -23.63 9.59
C TYR A 58 12.27 -22.79 8.61
N PRO A 59 11.70 -21.74 8.00
CA PRO A 59 12.46 -20.82 7.16
C PRO A 59 13.40 -19.93 7.99
N ASP A 60 14.18 -19.08 7.31
CA ASP A 60 14.98 -18.05 8.00
C ASP A 60 14.03 -17.08 8.74
N PRO A 61 14.10 -17.00 10.08
CA PRO A 61 13.23 -16.14 10.87
C PRO A 61 13.48 -14.64 10.63
N ASP A 62 14.66 -14.27 10.18
CA ASP A 62 15.08 -12.89 9.97
C ASP A 62 15.11 -12.51 8.48
N SER A 63 14.79 -13.48 7.59
CA SER A 63 14.63 -13.25 6.14
C SER A 63 15.81 -12.50 5.49
N HIS A 64 17.06 -12.82 5.90
CA HIS A 64 18.26 -12.08 5.53
C HIS A 64 18.41 -11.92 4.00
N GLU A 65 18.28 -13.02 3.24
CA GLU A 65 18.38 -12.97 1.77
C GLU A 65 17.30 -12.05 1.18
N LEU A 66 16.06 -12.11 1.68
CA LEU A 66 14.98 -11.25 1.23
C LEU A 66 15.28 -9.77 1.50
N HIS A 67 15.83 -9.44 2.66
CA HIS A 67 16.21 -8.07 3.01
C HIS A 67 17.33 -7.54 2.10
N GLU A 68 18.34 -8.37 1.76
CA GLU A 68 19.38 -8.03 0.77
C GLU A 68 18.76 -7.71 -0.60
N LYS A 69 17.84 -8.56 -1.08
CA LYS A 69 17.21 -8.37 -2.38
C LYS A 69 16.26 -7.15 -2.41
N ILE A 70 15.55 -6.87 -1.31
CA ILE A 70 14.74 -5.64 -1.20
C ILE A 70 15.64 -4.41 -1.24
N ALA A 71 16.74 -4.41 -0.47
CA ALA A 71 17.70 -3.29 -0.47
C ALA A 71 18.27 -3.04 -1.86
N ASP A 72 18.72 -4.09 -2.55
CA ASP A 72 19.21 -4.02 -3.93
C ASP A 72 18.17 -3.44 -4.90
N MET A 73 16.93 -3.92 -4.83
CA MET A 73 15.83 -3.42 -5.66
C MET A 73 15.60 -1.93 -5.43
N LEU A 74 15.53 -1.49 -4.16
CA LEU A 74 15.31 -0.09 -3.81
C LEU A 74 16.45 0.80 -4.31
N ASN A 75 17.70 0.37 -4.16
CA ASN A 75 18.87 1.10 -4.65
C ASN A 75 18.87 1.24 -6.18
N LYS A 76 18.39 0.22 -6.92
CA LYS A 76 18.29 0.22 -8.38
C LYS A 76 17.11 1.04 -8.91
N THR A 77 16.00 1.08 -8.18
CA THR A 77 14.76 1.73 -8.65
C THR A 77 14.52 3.12 -8.08
N GLY A 78 15.29 3.52 -7.05
CA GLY A 78 15.00 4.72 -6.28
C GLY A 78 13.71 4.61 -5.45
N GLY A 79 13.15 3.40 -5.35
CA GLY A 79 11.91 3.13 -4.64
C GLY A 79 10.64 3.55 -5.40
N VAL A 80 10.70 3.78 -6.73
CA VAL A 80 9.51 4.08 -7.57
C VAL A 80 9.61 3.35 -8.91
N LEU A 81 8.87 2.25 -9.03
CA LEU A 81 8.98 1.34 -10.18
C LEU A 81 8.54 1.97 -11.51
N CYS A 82 7.39 2.66 -11.59
CA CYS A 82 6.87 3.16 -12.87
C CYS A 82 7.75 4.22 -13.54
N ARG A 83 8.67 4.83 -12.80
CA ARG A 83 9.65 5.81 -13.33
C ARG A 83 11.05 5.25 -13.51
N ALA A 84 11.32 4.05 -12.99
CA ALA A 84 12.62 3.42 -13.18
C ALA A 84 12.88 3.16 -14.67
N LYS A 85 14.10 3.43 -15.10
CA LYS A 85 14.53 3.26 -16.50
C LYS A 85 15.04 1.84 -16.68
N VAL A 86 14.48 1.13 -17.64
CA VAL A 86 14.88 -0.23 -18.01
C VAL A 86 15.64 -0.19 -19.32
N ALA A 87 16.90 -0.56 -19.27
CA ALA A 87 17.76 -0.64 -20.46
C ALA A 87 17.47 -1.93 -21.28
N PRO A 88 17.85 -1.99 -22.57
CA PRO A 88 17.61 -3.17 -23.43
C PRO A 88 18.24 -4.48 -22.91
N ASP A 89 19.30 -4.40 -22.13
CA ASP A 89 19.95 -5.53 -21.45
C ASP A 89 19.28 -5.93 -20.13
N GLY A 90 18.19 -5.23 -19.74
CA GLY A 90 17.45 -5.47 -18.52
C GLY A 90 18.00 -4.74 -17.28
N ALA A 91 19.09 -3.97 -17.41
CA ALA A 91 19.58 -3.15 -16.30
C ALA A 91 18.55 -2.07 -15.91
N VAL A 92 18.36 -1.89 -14.60
CA VAL A 92 17.40 -0.92 -14.07
C VAL A 92 18.15 0.18 -13.32
N THR A 93 17.78 1.42 -13.59
CA THR A 93 18.31 2.60 -12.92
C THR A 93 17.19 3.53 -12.48
N PRO A 94 17.34 4.24 -11.35
CA PRO A 94 16.33 5.20 -10.91
C PRO A 94 16.24 6.39 -11.87
N ASP A 95 15.08 7.03 -11.89
CA ASP A 95 14.99 8.40 -12.39
C ASP A 95 15.82 9.33 -11.49
N GLU A 96 16.37 10.45 -12.02
CA GLU A 96 17.20 11.36 -11.24
C GLU A 96 16.50 11.91 -10.01
N GLN A 97 15.23 12.24 -10.15
CA GLN A 97 14.41 12.75 -9.04
C GLN A 97 14.18 11.73 -7.92
N ASP A 98 14.29 10.43 -8.22
CA ASP A 98 14.06 9.34 -7.27
C ASP A 98 15.36 8.75 -6.71
N ARG A 99 16.52 9.27 -7.12
CA ARG A 99 17.81 8.77 -6.64
C ARG A 99 17.89 8.87 -5.11
N ILE A 100 18.19 7.75 -4.47
CA ILE A 100 18.42 7.70 -3.03
C ILE A 100 19.86 8.18 -2.76
N PRO A 101 20.06 9.21 -1.91
CA PRO A 101 21.39 9.83 -1.70
C PRO A 101 22.30 9.04 -0.74
N PHE A 102 21.95 7.79 -0.45
CA PHE A 102 22.71 6.85 0.37
C PHE A 102 22.41 5.42 -0.10
N THR A 103 23.12 4.43 0.44
CA THR A 103 22.81 3.03 0.18
C THR A 103 21.81 2.51 1.21
N VAL A 104 20.67 2.01 0.76
CA VAL A 104 19.75 1.24 1.60
C VAL A 104 20.43 -0.10 1.89
N THR A 105 20.50 -0.49 3.16
CA THR A 105 21.12 -1.75 3.59
C THR A 105 20.08 -2.71 4.17
N PRO A 106 20.36 -4.02 4.28
CA PRO A 106 19.44 -5.00 4.85
C PRO A 106 18.97 -4.67 6.28
N GLU A 107 19.84 -4.05 7.09
CA GLU A 107 19.55 -3.66 8.47
C GLU A 107 18.49 -2.53 8.56
N MET A 108 18.22 -1.86 7.45
CA MET A 108 17.16 -0.85 7.33
C MET A 108 15.81 -1.45 6.96
N ILE A 109 15.69 -2.79 6.88
CA ILE A 109 14.50 -3.47 6.37
C ILE A 109 13.99 -4.48 7.39
N TYR A 110 12.67 -4.50 7.57
CA TYR A 110 11.93 -5.56 8.23
C TYR A 110 10.85 -6.06 7.28
N SER A 111 10.65 -7.37 7.15
CA SER A 111 9.59 -7.99 6.33
C SER A 111 8.64 -8.85 7.17
N GLY A 112 7.35 -8.88 6.77
CA GLY A 112 6.29 -9.62 7.46
C GLY A 112 5.21 -10.12 6.50
N ASN A 113 4.22 -10.82 7.05
CA ASN A 113 3.13 -11.48 6.32
C ASN A 113 2.10 -10.46 5.79
N GLY A 114 2.49 -9.76 4.72
CA GLY A 114 1.79 -8.62 4.16
C GLY A 114 2.00 -7.35 4.99
N SER A 115 1.68 -6.20 4.37
CA SER A 115 1.70 -4.93 5.11
C SER A 115 0.73 -4.91 6.29
N ASP A 116 -0.25 -5.79 6.33
CA ASP A 116 -1.19 -5.89 7.45
C ASP A 116 -0.48 -6.35 8.73
N GLU A 117 0.35 -7.40 8.69
CA GLU A 117 1.15 -7.81 9.86
C GLU A 117 2.22 -6.78 10.19
N VAL A 118 2.90 -6.25 9.19
CA VAL A 118 3.89 -5.20 9.34
C VAL A 118 3.31 -3.99 10.09
N LEU A 119 2.16 -3.48 9.63
CA LEU A 119 1.45 -2.36 10.27
C LEU A 119 1.01 -2.72 11.69
N SER A 120 0.52 -3.94 11.93
CA SER A 120 0.15 -4.40 13.27
C SER A 120 1.32 -4.29 14.26
N PHE A 121 2.51 -4.72 13.86
CA PHE A 121 3.71 -4.63 14.70
C PHE A 121 4.21 -3.18 14.84
N VAL A 122 4.11 -2.38 13.79
CA VAL A 122 4.43 -0.94 13.81
C VAL A 122 3.50 -0.19 14.79
N PHE A 123 2.19 -0.48 14.77
CA PHE A 123 1.24 0.12 15.72
C PHE A 123 1.60 -0.23 17.16
N TYR A 124 1.88 -1.50 17.45
CA TYR A 124 2.29 -1.93 18.79
C TYR A 124 3.61 -1.30 19.23
N ALA A 125 4.57 -1.16 18.32
CA ALA A 125 5.91 -0.67 18.60
C ALA A 125 5.96 0.84 18.92
N PHE A 126 5.11 1.64 18.28
CA PHE A 126 5.31 3.09 18.26
C PHE A 126 4.12 3.93 18.76
N PHE A 127 2.96 3.35 18.99
CA PHE A 127 1.81 4.07 19.51
C PHE A 127 1.41 3.55 20.89
N ASP A 128 1.26 4.48 21.84
CA ASP A 128 0.89 4.21 23.22
C ASP A 128 -0.59 4.31 23.48
N SER A 129 -1.14 3.51 24.39
CA SER A 129 -2.53 3.60 24.84
C SER A 129 -2.89 4.92 25.55
N GLY A 130 -1.88 5.65 26.03
CA GLY A 130 -2.06 6.92 26.75
C GLY A 130 -1.99 8.18 25.86
N LYS A 131 -1.70 8.05 24.55
CA LYS A 131 -1.49 9.18 23.64
C LYS A 131 -2.19 8.95 22.32
N LYS A 132 -2.94 9.96 21.85
CA LYS A 132 -3.59 9.87 20.55
C LYS A 132 -2.55 9.96 19.42
N PHE A 133 -2.53 8.97 18.52
CA PHE A 133 -1.87 9.15 17.24
C PHE A 133 -2.80 9.88 16.25
N VAL A 134 -2.21 10.52 15.25
CA VAL A 134 -2.93 11.32 14.25
C VAL A 134 -2.96 10.59 12.91
N MET A 135 -4.12 10.60 12.27
CA MET A 135 -4.33 10.05 10.93
C MET A 135 -5.38 10.85 10.16
N PRO A 136 -5.40 10.82 8.81
CA PRO A 136 -6.50 11.40 8.04
C PRO A 136 -7.82 10.66 8.26
N GLN A 137 -8.94 11.38 8.18
CA GLN A 137 -10.30 10.81 8.33
C GLN A 137 -10.59 9.73 7.28
N PHE A 138 -10.34 10.03 6.00
CA PHE A 138 -10.49 9.09 4.90
C PHE A 138 -9.12 8.62 4.42
N THR A 139 -8.67 7.50 4.96
CA THR A 139 -7.41 6.84 4.64
C THR A 139 -7.57 5.33 4.66
N TYR A 140 -6.48 4.56 4.77
CA TYR A 140 -6.56 3.10 4.84
C TYR A 140 -7.35 2.65 6.06
N SER A 141 -8.49 2.03 5.79
CA SER A 141 -9.51 1.71 6.81
C SER A 141 -9.09 0.64 7.84
N PHE A 142 -7.89 0.07 7.70
CA PHE A 142 -7.34 -0.86 8.67
C PHE A 142 -6.64 -0.15 9.86
N TYR A 143 -6.21 1.11 9.72
CA TYR A 143 -5.57 1.82 10.84
C TYR A 143 -6.46 1.91 12.09
N PRO A 144 -7.77 2.26 11.99
CA PRO A 144 -8.67 2.19 13.14
C PRO A 144 -8.84 0.80 13.73
N VAL A 145 -8.69 -0.26 12.92
CA VAL A 145 -8.78 -1.66 13.40
C VAL A 145 -7.59 -1.99 14.30
N TYR A 146 -6.37 -1.61 13.90
CA TYR A 146 -5.19 -1.78 14.77
C TYR A 146 -5.30 -0.94 16.04
N ALA A 147 -5.77 0.31 15.92
CA ALA A 147 -5.99 1.18 17.06
C ALA A 147 -6.93 0.53 18.09
N GLY A 148 -8.07 0.01 17.62
CA GLY A 148 -9.02 -0.69 18.47
C GLY A 148 -8.47 -2.01 19.05
N PHE A 149 -7.65 -2.73 18.29
CA PHE A 149 -7.05 -4.00 18.72
C PHE A 149 -6.03 -3.80 19.86
N TYR A 150 -5.26 -2.70 19.82
CA TYR A 150 -4.21 -2.40 20.79
C TYR A 150 -4.62 -1.36 21.85
N ASP A 151 -5.91 -0.96 21.89
CA ASP A 151 -6.41 0.09 22.81
C ASP A 151 -5.65 1.42 22.67
N ILE A 152 -5.29 1.79 21.44
CA ILE A 152 -4.59 3.03 21.12
C ILE A 152 -5.60 4.09 20.70
N PRO A 153 -5.70 5.23 21.42
CA PRO A 153 -6.60 6.28 21.01
C PRO A 153 -6.11 6.99 19.75
N MET A 154 -7.03 7.34 18.86
CA MET A 154 -6.74 8.01 17.60
C MET A 154 -7.39 9.39 17.51
N ASP A 155 -6.79 10.25 16.68
CA ASP A 155 -7.31 11.55 16.30
C ASP A 155 -7.37 11.65 14.76
N GLN A 156 -8.59 11.72 14.23
CA GLN A 156 -8.85 11.74 12.79
C GLN A 156 -8.97 13.19 12.31
N VAL A 157 -8.09 13.60 11.42
CA VAL A 157 -8.10 14.93 10.80
C VAL A 157 -8.96 14.90 9.54
N PRO A 158 -9.99 15.76 9.44
CA PRO A 158 -10.75 15.89 8.20
C PRO A 158 -9.87 16.23 7.01
N LEU A 159 -10.23 15.74 5.84
CA LEU A 159 -9.58 16.20 4.60
C LEU A 159 -10.06 17.61 4.25
N LYS A 160 -9.27 18.33 3.46
CA LYS A 160 -9.68 19.62 2.89
C LYS A 160 -10.80 19.43 1.85
N GLU A 161 -11.44 20.51 1.43
CA GLU A 161 -12.52 20.51 0.45
C GLU A 161 -12.11 19.90 -0.91
N ASP A 162 -10.82 20.00 -1.26
CA ASP A 162 -10.22 19.41 -2.45
C ASP A 162 -9.75 17.96 -2.26
N TRP A 163 -10.10 17.34 -1.12
CA TRP A 163 -9.71 15.98 -0.73
C TRP A 163 -8.24 15.80 -0.38
N SER A 164 -7.43 16.85 -0.37
CA SER A 164 -6.04 16.80 0.07
C SER A 164 -5.94 16.66 1.60
N LEU A 165 -4.79 16.17 2.06
CA LEU A 165 -4.50 16.09 3.50
C LEU A 165 -4.32 17.49 4.08
N ASP A 166 -4.92 17.77 5.23
CA ASP A 166 -4.64 18.97 6.00
C ASP A 166 -3.39 18.76 6.86
N THR A 167 -2.25 18.96 6.23
CA THR A 167 -0.93 18.72 6.83
C THR A 167 -0.64 19.62 8.03
N ASP A 168 -1.10 20.86 8.01
CA ASP A 168 -0.89 21.82 9.10
C ASP A 168 -1.73 21.43 10.32
N GLU A 169 -2.99 21.04 10.13
CA GLU A 169 -3.85 20.54 11.20
C GLU A 169 -3.34 19.20 11.77
N MET A 170 -2.85 18.30 10.91
CA MET A 170 -2.22 17.04 11.37
C MET A 170 -1.04 17.32 12.31
N LEU A 171 -0.15 18.24 11.93
CA LEU A 171 1.00 18.63 12.74
C LEU A 171 0.59 19.30 14.05
N ALA A 172 -0.42 20.18 14.03
CA ALA A 172 -0.96 20.82 15.23
C ALA A 172 -1.50 19.80 16.22
N ARG A 173 -2.23 18.77 15.74
CA ARG A 173 -2.78 17.71 16.60
C ARG A 173 -1.69 16.80 17.16
N VAL A 174 -0.67 16.43 16.38
CA VAL A 174 0.49 15.68 16.92
C VAL A 174 1.15 16.43 18.08
N LYS A 175 1.35 17.74 17.92
CA LYS A 175 1.92 18.58 18.97
C LYS A 175 1.07 18.58 20.24
N ASN A 176 -0.26 18.63 20.09
CA ASN A 176 -1.19 18.70 21.22
C ASN A 176 -1.40 17.33 21.88
N ASN A 177 -1.46 16.23 21.10
CA ASN A 177 -1.80 14.89 21.57
C ASN A 177 -0.59 14.10 22.09
N GLY A 178 0.61 14.48 21.71
CA GLY A 178 1.85 13.84 22.13
C GLY A 178 2.12 12.45 21.54
N GLY A 179 1.24 11.96 20.66
CA GLY A 179 1.45 10.75 19.84
C GLY A 179 2.22 11.05 18.56
N GLY A 180 2.44 10.03 17.74
CA GLY A 180 2.97 10.15 16.38
C GLY A 180 1.87 10.32 15.34
N MET A 181 2.20 10.15 14.06
CA MET A 181 1.24 10.16 12.97
C MET A 181 1.46 9.04 11.98
N ILE A 182 0.39 8.67 11.27
CA ILE A 182 0.42 7.77 10.11
C ILE A 182 -0.51 8.29 9.01
N PHE A 183 -0.05 8.24 7.77
CA PHE A 183 -0.90 8.46 6.59
C PHE A 183 -0.38 7.66 5.40
N ALA A 184 -1.29 7.32 4.48
CA ALA A 184 -0.93 6.70 3.21
C ALA A 184 -0.54 7.77 2.19
N ASN A 185 0.54 7.54 1.45
CA ASN A 185 1.02 8.43 0.38
C ASN A 185 1.57 7.62 -0.80
N PRO A 186 0.82 7.49 -1.89
CA PRO A 186 -0.52 8.05 -2.20
C PRO A 186 -1.63 7.53 -1.29
N ASN A 187 -2.62 8.38 -0.99
CA ASN A 187 -3.71 8.04 -0.07
C ASN A 187 -4.74 7.09 -0.72
N ALA A 188 -5.32 6.23 0.08
CA ALA A 188 -6.48 5.41 -0.29
C ALA A 188 -7.63 5.69 0.70
N PRO A 189 -8.85 6.09 0.23
CA PRO A 189 -9.35 5.88 -1.12
C PRO A 189 -9.17 7.07 -2.09
N THR A 190 -8.68 8.23 -1.65
CA THR A 190 -8.70 9.46 -2.46
C THR A 190 -7.76 9.44 -3.67
N SER A 191 -6.75 8.58 -3.68
CA SER A 191 -5.72 8.46 -4.72
C SER A 191 -4.73 9.63 -4.85
N LEU A 192 -4.93 10.71 -4.12
CA LEU A 192 -4.04 11.87 -4.09
C LEU A 192 -2.72 11.57 -3.38
N ALA A 193 -1.67 12.30 -3.74
CA ALA A 193 -0.36 12.17 -3.12
C ALA A 193 0.23 13.53 -2.77
N LEU A 194 0.96 13.56 -1.65
CA LEU A 194 1.90 14.61 -1.34
C LEU A 194 3.20 14.37 -2.10
N THR A 195 3.88 15.44 -2.50
CA THR A 195 5.25 15.35 -3.00
C THR A 195 6.22 15.04 -1.85
N ARG A 196 7.41 14.52 -2.18
CA ARG A 196 8.47 14.29 -1.20
C ARG A 196 8.84 15.58 -0.45
N GLU A 197 8.88 16.70 -1.14
CA GLU A 197 9.18 17.99 -0.51
C GLU A 197 8.08 18.42 0.47
N GLN A 198 6.80 18.21 0.16
CA GLN A 198 5.72 18.47 1.12
C GLN A 198 5.86 17.58 2.37
N VAL A 199 6.19 16.30 2.23
CA VAL A 199 6.46 15.41 3.37
C VAL A 199 7.71 15.86 4.14
N ARG A 200 8.77 16.29 3.45
CA ARG A 200 9.96 16.85 4.09
C ARG A 200 9.64 18.08 4.93
N GLN A 201 8.80 18.98 4.42
CA GLN A 201 8.35 20.17 5.18
C GLN A 201 7.51 19.80 6.40
N MET A 202 6.70 18.74 6.33
CA MET A 202 6.00 18.20 7.50
C MET A 202 7.00 17.68 8.54
N LEU A 203 8.00 16.91 8.14
CA LEU A 203 9.03 16.36 9.02
C LEU A 203 9.83 17.45 9.71
N LEU A 204 10.23 18.51 9.00
CA LEU A 204 10.94 19.66 9.57
C LEU A 204 10.13 20.41 10.64
N LYS A 205 8.80 20.42 10.51
CA LYS A 205 7.89 21.07 11.47
C LYS A 205 7.44 20.10 12.59
N SER A 206 7.64 18.80 12.41
CA SER A 206 7.24 17.79 13.39
C SER A 206 8.21 17.71 14.56
N ASN A 207 7.75 17.10 15.67
CA ASN A 207 8.64 16.77 16.78
C ASN A 207 9.49 15.55 16.41
N PRO A 208 10.84 15.64 16.41
CA PRO A 208 11.72 14.51 16.07
C PRO A 208 11.63 13.32 17.06
N ASP A 209 11.11 13.55 18.27
CA ASP A 209 10.88 12.48 19.26
C ASP A 209 9.57 11.72 19.02
N LYS A 210 8.83 12.03 17.96
CA LYS A 210 7.58 11.36 17.59
C LYS A 210 7.74 10.61 16.29
N ILE A 211 7.21 9.39 16.26
CA ILE A 211 7.20 8.57 15.05
C ILE A 211 6.40 9.24 13.94
N PHE A 212 6.94 9.21 12.72
CA PHE A 212 6.31 9.71 11.52
C PHE A 212 6.24 8.56 10.51
N ILE A 213 5.04 8.05 10.25
CA ILE A 213 4.84 6.85 9.43
C ILE A 213 4.19 7.23 8.11
N VAL A 214 4.82 6.84 6.99
CA VAL A 214 4.29 6.98 5.64
C VAL A 214 4.04 5.60 5.05
N ASP A 215 2.77 5.30 4.74
CA ASP A 215 2.39 4.07 4.06
C ASP A 215 2.43 4.28 2.54
N GLU A 216 3.45 3.74 1.91
CA GLU A 216 3.72 3.85 0.47
C GLU A 216 3.22 2.65 -0.34
N ALA A 217 2.12 2.02 0.06
CA ALA A 217 1.59 0.84 -0.64
C ALA A 217 1.33 1.07 -2.15
N TYR A 218 1.13 2.31 -2.58
CA TYR A 218 0.80 2.67 -3.97
C TYR A 218 1.83 3.56 -4.67
N VAL A 219 2.94 3.89 -4.02
CA VAL A 219 3.90 4.89 -4.53
C VAL A 219 4.45 4.55 -5.91
N ASP A 220 4.58 3.27 -6.23
CA ASP A 220 5.12 2.78 -7.50
C ASP A 220 4.28 3.11 -8.74
N PHE A 221 3.07 3.66 -8.58
CA PHE A 221 2.18 4.03 -9.69
C PHE A 221 2.20 5.54 -10.01
N GLY A 222 3.21 6.27 -9.55
CA GLY A 222 3.41 7.69 -9.88
C GLY A 222 3.52 8.63 -8.68
N GLY A 223 3.57 8.09 -7.46
CA GLY A 223 3.93 8.85 -6.25
C GLY A 223 5.42 9.17 -6.18
N GLU A 224 5.85 9.87 -5.14
CA GLU A 224 7.25 10.14 -4.82
C GLU A 224 7.60 9.44 -3.50
N SER A 225 8.62 8.56 -3.54
CA SER A 225 9.03 7.84 -2.33
C SER A 225 9.72 8.76 -1.33
N CYS A 226 9.42 8.58 -0.06
CA CYS A 226 10.07 9.24 1.07
C CYS A 226 11.36 8.54 1.53
N ILE A 227 11.77 7.42 0.93
CA ILE A 227 13.02 6.71 1.26
C ILE A 227 14.24 7.66 1.25
N PRO A 228 14.41 8.57 0.28
CA PRO A 228 15.53 9.53 0.30
C PRO A 228 15.62 10.39 1.56
N LEU A 229 14.53 10.56 2.31
CA LEU A 229 14.46 11.36 3.54
C LEU A 229 14.96 10.63 4.80
N LEU A 230 15.10 9.30 4.76
CA LEU A 230 15.47 8.49 5.93
C LEU A 230 16.82 8.88 6.54
N LYS A 231 17.76 9.41 5.74
CA LYS A 231 19.06 9.88 6.24
C LYS A 231 18.95 11.16 7.06
N GLU A 232 17.97 11.99 6.74
CA GLU A 232 17.75 13.28 7.40
C GLU A 232 16.84 13.16 8.64
N PHE A 233 15.89 12.20 8.61
CA PHE A 233 14.85 12.06 9.62
C PHE A 233 14.85 10.66 10.25
N PRO A 234 15.53 10.43 11.37
CA PRO A 234 15.64 9.12 12.00
C PRO A 234 14.32 8.59 12.58
N ASN A 235 13.33 9.46 12.79
CA ASN A 235 11.98 9.12 13.24
C ASN A 235 11.00 8.80 12.09
N LEU A 236 11.46 8.81 10.83
CA LEU A 236 10.65 8.42 9.67
C LEU A 236 10.66 6.91 9.49
N LEU A 237 9.48 6.33 9.27
CA LEU A 237 9.27 4.92 8.97
C LEU A 237 8.37 4.79 7.74
N ILE A 238 8.77 3.96 6.78
CA ILE A 238 8.06 3.79 5.50
C ILE A 238 7.58 2.37 5.37
N VAL A 239 6.26 2.19 5.20
CA VAL A 239 5.63 0.87 4.99
C VAL A 239 5.44 0.61 3.50
N ARG A 240 5.73 -0.60 3.06
CA ARG A 240 5.64 -1.06 1.66
C ARG A 240 4.97 -2.43 1.55
N THR A 241 4.53 -2.77 0.35
CA THR A 241 3.88 -4.06 0.09
C THR A 241 4.23 -4.62 -1.28
N PHE A 242 4.32 -5.95 -1.37
CA PHE A 242 4.41 -6.67 -2.64
C PHE A 242 3.05 -6.83 -3.33
N SER A 243 1.95 -6.59 -2.59
CA SER A 243 0.59 -6.87 -3.05
C SER A 243 0.14 -6.05 -4.25
N LYS A 244 0.78 -4.90 -4.52
CA LYS A 244 0.33 -3.94 -5.53
C LYS A 244 1.23 -3.95 -6.76
N SER A 245 2.36 -3.25 -6.72
CA SER A 245 3.27 -3.09 -7.85
C SER A 245 4.04 -4.36 -8.21
N LEU A 246 4.36 -5.20 -7.22
CA LEU A 246 5.09 -6.46 -7.41
C LEU A 246 4.18 -7.66 -7.75
N CYS A 247 2.90 -7.43 -8.09
CA CYS A 247 1.94 -8.43 -8.56
C CYS A 247 1.81 -9.66 -7.64
N ALA A 248 2.01 -9.52 -6.33
CA ALA A 248 2.18 -10.64 -5.40
C ALA A 248 1.21 -10.59 -4.20
N ALA A 249 -0.03 -10.11 -4.40
CA ALA A 249 -1.03 -10.03 -3.32
C ALA A 249 -1.29 -11.38 -2.63
N GLY A 250 -1.28 -12.48 -3.39
CA GLY A 250 -1.46 -13.83 -2.87
C GLY A 250 -0.25 -14.38 -2.10
N MET A 251 0.94 -13.82 -2.27
CA MET A 251 2.18 -14.24 -1.58
C MET A 251 2.31 -13.63 -0.18
N ARG A 252 1.45 -12.69 0.18
CA ARG A 252 1.42 -12.06 1.51
C ARG A 252 2.78 -11.55 1.98
N LEU A 253 3.43 -10.68 1.21
CA LEU A 253 4.68 -10.02 1.56
C LEU A 253 4.49 -8.51 1.74
N GLY A 254 5.01 -7.97 2.84
CA GLY A 254 5.11 -6.55 3.12
C GLY A 254 6.43 -6.24 3.83
N TYR A 255 6.84 -4.99 3.84
CA TYR A 255 8.07 -4.60 4.51
C TYR A 255 8.05 -3.14 4.99
N VAL A 256 8.95 -2.85 5.92
CA VAL A 256 9.26 -1.50 6.40
C VAL A 256 10.66 -1.13 5.96
N VAL A 257 10.87 0.14 5.66
CA VAL A 257 12.21 0.75 5.52
C VAL A 257 12.31 1.90 6.52
N ALA A 258 13.33 1.84 7.39
CA ALA A 258 13.56 2.83 8.44
C ALA A 258 15.03 2.82 8.90
N SER A 259 15.38 3.63 9.90
CA SER A 259 16.67 3.50 10.56
C SER A 259 16.81 2.12 11.22
N PRO A 260 18.03 1.55 11.33
CA PRO A 260 18.24 0.26 11.99
C PRO A 260 17.69 0.19 13.42
N GLU A 261 17.67 1.31 14.14
CA GLU A 261 17.10 1.40 15.49
C GLU A 261 15.59 1.15 15.50
N LEU A 262 14.85 1.79 14.60
CA LEU A 262 13.41 1.55 14.43
C LEU A 262 13.12 0.12 13.96
N ILE A 263 13.94 -0.42 13.06
CA ILE A 263 13.82 -1.80 12.59
C ILE A 263 14.00 -2.80 13.74
N ASN A 264 15.00 -2.60 14.59
CA ASN A 264 15.22 -3.44 15.77
C ASN A 264 14.01 -3.42 16.72
N THR A 265 13.35 -2.26 16.85
CA THR A 265 12.14 -2.12 17.67
C THR A 265 10.99 -2.97 17.10
N VAL A 266 10.73 -2.88 15.77
CA VAL A 266 9.72 -3.73 15.11
C VAL A 266 10.07 -5.21 15.19
N THR A 267 11.34 -5.56 15.01
CA THR A 267 11.84 -6.95 15.11
C THR A 267 11.64 -7.51 16.52
N THR A 268 11.78 -6.69 17.55
CA THR A 268 11.49 -7.09 18.93
C THR A 268 10.02 -7.48 19.11
N VAL A 269 9.10 -6.71 18.53
CA VAL A 269 7.66 -7.06 18.52
C VAL A 269 7.42 -8.37 17.77
N LYS A 270 7.99 -8.52 16.56
CA LYS A 270 7.93 -9.76 15.78
C LYS A 270 8.34 -10.97 16.63
N ASN A 271 9.52 -10.90 17.25
CA ASN A 271 10.05 -12.02 18.05
C ASN A 271 9.21 -12.33 19.30
N SER A 272 8.38 -11.38 19.73
CA SER A 272 7.49 -11.55 20.90
C SER A 272 6.11 -12.11 20.52
N VAL A 273 5.70 -12.00 19.24
CA VAL A 273 4.36 -12.40 18.79
C VAL A 273 4.42 -13.60 17.83
N ASN A 274 5.23 -13.51 16.77
CA ASN A 274 5.37 -14.55 15.75
C ASN A 274 6.82 -14.59 15.24
N HIS A 275 7.59 -15.56 15.70
CA HIS A 275 9.02 -15.64 15.37
C HIS A 275 9.30 -15.99 13.91
N PHE A 276 8.39 -16.71 13.23
CA PHE A 276 8.52 -17.14 11.82
C PHE A 276 7.34 -16.61 10.97
N PRO A 277 7.24 -15.29 10.72
CA PRO A 277 6.06 -14.72 10.06
C PRO A 277 5.96 -15.08 8.58
N LEU A 278 7.08 -15.28 7.90
CA LEU A 278 7.14 -15.57 6.47
C LEU A 278 7.47 -17.04 6.22
N ASP A 279 6.63 -17.69 5.40
CA ASP A 279 6.92 -19.05 4.93
C ASP A 279 8.06 -19.08 3.89
N ALA A 280 8.64 -20.27 3.70
CA ALA A 280 9.77 -20.46 2.79
C ALA A 280 9.44 -20.14 1.33
N VAL A 281 8.22 -20.41 0.89
CA VAL A 281 7.78 -20.17 -0.51
C VAL A 281 7.65 -18.67 -0.75
N ALA A 282 7.07 -17.93 0.22
CA ALA A 282 6.96 -16.48 0.16
C ALA A 282 8.35 -15.81 0.11
N GLN A 283 9.31 -16.28 0.93
CA GLN A 283 10.68 -15.75 0.89
C GLN A 283 11.34 -15.97 -0.48
N VAL A 284 11.26 -17.17 -1.06
CA VAL A 284 11.78 -17.48 -2.40
C VAL A 284 11.12 -16.59 -3.45
N ALA A 285 9.79 -16.47 -3.40
CA ALA A 285 9.04 -15.62 -4.34
C ALA A 285 9.45 -14.15 -4.23
N GLY A 286 9.59 -13.64 -3.00
CA GLY A 286 10.00 -12.27 -2.72
C GLY A 286 11.41 -11.96 -3.23
N CYS A 287 12.39 -12.81 -2.93
CA CYS A 287 13.76 -12.68 -3.43
C CYS A 287 13.77 -12.60 -4.96
N LYS A 288 13.08 -13.52 -5.62
CA LYS A 288 13.04 -13.55 -7.08
C LYS A 288 12.27 -12.37 -7.69
N ALA A 289 11.25 -11.87 -7.02
CA ALA A 289 10.56 -10.65 -7.45
C ALA A 289 11.50 -9.43 -7.42
N CYS A 290 12.24 -9.25 -6.33
CA CYS A 290 13.21 -8.16 -6.19
C CYS A 290 14.36 -8.23 -7.20
N GLU A 291 14.73 -9.42 -7.66
CA GLU A 291 15.75 -9.61 -8.71
C GLU A 291 15.26 -9.25 -10.13
N ASN A 292 13.95 -9.03 -10.31
CA ASN A 292 13.34 -8.72 -11.60
C ASN A 292 12.62 -7.34 -11.61
N PRO A 293 13.24 -6.26 -11.11
CA PRO A 293 12.57 -4.96 -10.99
C PRO A 293 12.12 -4.40 -12.34
N GLY A 294 12.79 -4.72 -13.44
CA GLY A 294 12.43 -4.27 -14.78
C GLY A 294 11.05 -4.76 -15.23
N TYR A 295 10.71 -6.03 -14.97
CA TYR A 295 9.38 -6.55 -15.27
C TYR A 295 8.28 -5.77 -14.55
N TYR A 296 8.48 -5.49 -13.25
CA TYR A 296 7.51 -4.78 -12.44
C TYR A 296 7.44 -3.29 -12.75
N ALA A 297 8.55 -2.69 -13.16
CA ALA A 297 8.57 -1.32 -13.67
C ALA A 297 7.67 -1.17 -14.92
N GLU A 298 7.77 -2.10 -15.86
CA GLU A 298 6.91 -2.13 -17.05
C GLU A 298 5.42 -2.39 -16.68
N CYS A 299 5.14 -3.30 -15.74
CA CYS A 299 3.78 -3.53 -15.27
C CYS A 299 3.19 -2.27 -14.61
N ALA A 300 3.94 -1.63 -13.71
CA ALA A 300 3.50 -0.42 -13.02
C ALA A 300 3.25 0.74 -13.99
N LYS A 301 4.12 0.90 -15.01
CA LYS A 301 3.97 1.89 -16.08
C LYS A 301 2.69 1.66 -16.89
N LYS A 302 2.45 0.43 -17.35
CA LYS A 302 1.22 0.08 -18.09
C LYS A 302 -0.04 0.37 -17.27
N VAL A 303 -0.04 0.05 -15.97
CA VAL A 303 -1.16 0.37 -15.09
C VAL A 303 -1.36 1.88 -14.95
N ALA A 304 -0.28 2.65 -14.79
CA ALA A 304 -0.38 4.11 -14.72
C ALA A 304 -0.90 4.73 -16.02
N GLU A 305 -0.42 4.27 -17.18
CA GLU A 305 -0.91 4.72 -18.49
C GLU A 305 -2.39 4.40 -18.71
N GLU A 306 -2.82 3.19 -18.34
CA GLU A 306 -4.22 2.79 -18.49
C GLU A 306 -5.14 3.53 -17.50
N ARG A 307 -4.66 3.79 -16.27
CA ARG A 307 -5.33 4.66 -15.32
C ARG A 307 -5.61 6.04 -15.92
N ASP A 308 -4.60 6.65 -16.52
CA ASP A 308 -4.70 8.02 -17.05
C ASP A 308 -5.66 8.08 -18.27
N LYS A 309 -5.69 7.04 -19.12
CA LYS A 309 -6.69 6.90 -20.18
C LYS A 309 -8.11 6.81 -19.62
N PHE A 310 -8.30 5.99 -18.55
CA PHE A 310 -9.62 5.82 -17.96
C PHE A 310 -10.05 7.05 -17.15
N TYR A 311 -9.12 7.76 -16.51
CA TYR A 311 -9.37 9.07 -15.90
C TYR A 311 -9.97 10.06 -16.93
N ASN A 312 -9.32 10.19 -18.10
CA ASN A 312 -9.80 11.09 -19.16
C ASN A 312 -11.18 10.66 -19.70
N PHE A 313 -11.41 9.35 -19.82
CA PHE A 313 -12.74 8.84 -20.20
C PHE A 313 -13.81 9.24 -19.18
N LEU A 314 -13.60 9.00 -17.88
CA LEU A 314 -14.57 9.38 -16.85
C LEU A 314 -14.84 10.90 -16.83
N LYS A 315 -13.81 11.72 -16.98
CA LYS A 315 -13.93 13.18 -17.09
C LYS A 315 -14.81 13.57 -18.29
N SER A 316 -14.62 12.92 -19.44
CA SER A 316 -15.43 13.18 -20.65
C SER A 316 -16.90 12.78 -20.48
N ARG A 317 -17.20 11.90 -19.53
CA ARG A 317 -18.56 11.47 -19.18
C ARG A 317 -19.16 12.23 -17.98
N GLY A 318 -18.56 13.35 -17.59
CA GLY A 318 -19.09 14.23 -16.55
C GLY A 318 -18.82 13.81 -15.11
N PHE A 319 -18.00 12.78 -14.87
CA PHE A 319 -17.59 12.41 -13.52
C PHE A 319 -16.72 13.47 -12.87
N TYR A 320 -16.90 13.65 -11.58
CA TYR A 320 -15.90 14.23 -10.71
C TYR A 320 -14.90 13.11 -10.33
N VAL A 321 -13.64 13.26 -10.74
CA VAL A 321 -12.59 12.26 -10.53
C VAL A 321 -11.38 12.96 -9.93
N LEU A 322 -10.83 12.42 -8.86
CA LEU A 322 -9.59 12.90 -8.28
C LEU A 322 -8.38 12.45 -9.12
N GLU A 323 -7.37 13.33 -9.23
CA GLU A 323 -6.12 12.97 -9.89
C GLU A 323 -5.43 11.85 -9.13
N SER A 324 -5.08 10.75 -9.81
CA SER A 324 -4.58 9.56 -9.14
C SER A 324 -3.08 9.35 -9.32
N LYS A 325 -2.42 8.96 -8.22
CA LYS A 325 -1.05 8.43 -8.17
C LYS A 325 -1.02 6.96 -7.70
N THR A 326 -2.16 6.26 -7.83
CA THR A 326 -2.34 4.86 -7.39
C THR A 326 -2.68 3.95 -8.59
N ASN A 327 -2.98 2.67 -8.34
CA ASN A 327 -3.52 1.75 -9.34
C ASN A 327 -5.06 1.73 -9.36
N PHE A 328 -5.71 2.81 -8.93
CA PHE A 328 -7.16 2.95 -8.94
C PHE A 328 -7.57 4.41 -9.15
N LEU A 329 -8.83 4.63 -9.47
CA LEU A 329 -9.46 5.94 -9.53
C LEU A 329 -10.54 6.05 -8.45
N PHE A 330 -10.71 7.25 -7.90
CA PHE A 330 -11.78 7.60 -6.96
C PHE A 330 -12.67 8.64 -7.60
N ALA A 331 -13.93 8.26 -7.87
CA ALA A 331 -14.82 9.03 -8.73
C ALA A 331 -16.25 9.01 -8.24
N ARG A 332 -17.02 10.08 -8.55
CA ARG A 332 -18.47 10.14 -8.38
C ARG A 332 -19.13 10.74 -9.61
N HIS A 333 -20.36 10.32 -9.87
CA HIS A 333 -21.18 10.91 -10.93
C HIS A 333 -22.20 11.89 -10.33
N PRO A 334 -22.43 13.08 -10.92
CA PRO A 334 -23.29 14.10 -10.33
C PRO A 334 -24.78 13.70 -10.25
N SER A 335 -25.23 12.78 -11.09
CA SER A 335 -26.64 12.37 -11.20
C SER A 335 -26.91 10.92 -10.77
N ILE A 336 -25.88 10.13 -10.44
CA ILE A 336 -26.01 8.71 -10.06
C ILE A 336 -25.22 8.51 -8.78
N GLY A 337 -25.91 8.22 -7.66
CA GLY A 337 -25.24 7.94 -6.38
C GLY A 337 -24.31 6.72 -6.45
N GLY A 338 -23.30 6.68 -5.59
CA GLY A 338 -22.24 5.64 -5.62
C GLY A 338 -22.76 4.22 -5.49
N GLU A 339 -23.78 4.00 -4.62
CA GLU A 339 -24.39 2.69 -4.46
C GLU A 339 -25.13 2.21 -5.72
N GLU A 340 -25.88 3.10 -6.36
CA GLU A 340 -26.61 2.79 -7.58
C GLU A 340 -25.65 2.53 -8.74
N LEU A 341 -24.59 3.33 -8.88
CA LEU A 341 -23.54 3.13 -9.89
C LEU A 341 -22.86 1.77 -9.69
N TYR A 342 -22.52 1.42 -8.44
CA TYR A 342 -21.97 0.12 -8.09
C TYR A 342 -22.90 -1.03 -8.51
N LYS A 343 -24.20 -0.94 -8.21
CA LYS A 343 -25.19 -1.98 -8.54
C LYS A 343 -25.33 -2.17 -10.06
N ARG A 344 -25.38 -1.09 -10.84
CA ARG A 344 -25.45 -1.16 -12.30
C ARG A 344 -24.21 -1.80 -12.90
N VAL A 345 -23.02 -1.40 -12.46
CA VAL A 345 -21.74 -1.99 -12.90
C VAL A 345 -21.65 -3.47 -12.54
N LYS A 346 -22.09 -3.85 -11.33
CA LYS A 346 -22.11 -5.25 -10.89
C LYS A 346 -23.07 -6.10 -11.72
N ALA A 347 -24.24 -5.57 -12.11
CA ALA A 347 -25.18 -6.24 -12.98
C ALA A 347 -24.57 -6.62 -14.34
N GLN A 348 -23.63 -5.82 -14.85
CA GLN A 348 -22.87 -6.05 -16.07
C GLN A 348 -21.63 -6.94 -15.90
N GLY A 349 -21.43 -7.53 -14.71
CA GLY A 349 -20.33 -8.49 -14.47
C GLY A 349 -19.01 -7.90 -14.02
N TYR A 350 -18.97 -6.62 -13.62
CA TYR A 350 -17.78 -5.96 -13.09
C TYR A 350 -17.94 -5.67 -11.59
N LEU A 351 -16.90 -5.86 -10.81
CA LEU A 351 -16.87 -5.46 -9.40
C LEU A 351 -15.97 -4.25 -9.23
N ILE A 352 -16.55 -3.12 -8.84
CA ILE A 352 -15.86 -1.94 -8.34
C ILE A 352 -16.11 -1.81 -6.84
N ARG A 353 -15.51 -0.85 -6.14
CA ARG A 353 -15.71 -0.67 -4.69
C ARG A 353 -16.60 0.55 -4.43
N HIS A 354 -17.69 0.32 -3.72
CA HIS A 354 -18.51 1.36 -3.09
C HIS A 354 -18.21 1.43 -1.58
N PHE A 355 -18.42 2.60 -0.98
CA PHE A 355 -18.23 2.87 0.44
C PHE A 355 -19.54 3.39 1.03
N ALA A 356 -20.08 2.71 2.04
CA ALA A 356 -21.25 3.19 2.78
C ALA A 356 -20.88 4.22 3.86
N THR A 357 -19.63 4.67 3.90
CA THR A 357 -19.13 5.62 4.89
C THR A 357 -19.65 7.02 4.59
N PRO A 358 -20.32 7.71 5.55
CA PRO A 358 -20.78 9.09 5.35
C PRO A 358 -19.67 10.03 4.92
N GLY A 359 -19.96 10.85 3.91
CA GLY A 359 -19.02 11.79 3.28
C GLY A 359 -18.32 11.26 2.05
N ILE A 360 -18.27 9.93 1.83
CA ILE A 360 -17.73 9.30 0.62
C ILE A 360 -18.71 8.31 -0.03
N GLU A 361 -19.95 8.27 0.42
CA GLU A 361 -20.99 7.35 -0.05
C GLU A 361 -21.39 7.54 -1.50
N ASP A 362 -21.16 8.73 -2.06
CA ASP A 362 -21.41 9.00 -3.48
C ASP A 362 -20.26 8.55 -4.39
N PHE A 363 -19.11 8.18 -3.80
CA PHE A 363 -17.95 7.78 -4.56
C PHE A 363 -17.89 6.27 -4.79
N VAL A 364 -17.27 5.91 -5.90
CA VAL A 364 -16.77 4.56 -6.16
C VAL A 364 -15.27 4.58 -6.37
N ARG A 365 -14.59 3.49 -5.98
CA ARG A 365 -13.18 3.27 -6.28
C ARG A 365 -13.06 2.17 -7.33
N ILE A 366 -12.38 2.47 -8.42
CA ILE A 366 -12.26 1.62 -9.60
C ILE A 366 -10.79 1.22 -9.73
N THR A 367 -10.47 -0.03 -9.47
CA THR A 367 -9.12 -0.58 -9.71
C THR A 367 -8.84 -0.64 -11.21
N VAL A 368 -7.62 -0.30 -11.61
CA VAL A 368 -7.20 -0.37 -13.01
C VAL A 368 -6.88 -1.82 -13.37
N GLY A 369 -7.58 -2.33 -14.38
CA GLY A 369 -7.40 -3.65 -14.97
C GLY A 369 -6.45 -3.66 -16.18
N THR A 370 -6.47 -4.76 -16.95
CA THR A 370 -5.82 -4.81 -18.26
C THR A 370 -6.52 -3.87 -19.25
N PRO A 371 -5.86 -3.47 -20.36
CA PRO A 371 -6.51 -2.65 -21.40
C PRO A 371 -7.85 -3.21 -21.87
N GLU A 372 -7.95 -4.54 -22.02
CA GLU A 372 -9.17 -5.22 -22.44
C GLU A 372 -10.28 -5.12 -21.38
N GLN A 373 -9.93 -5.27 -20.10
CA GLN A 373 -10.88 -5.12 -18.99
C GLN A 373 -11.38 -3.68 -18.87
N MET A 374 -10.48 -2.70 -19.03
CA MET A 374 -10.85 -1.30 -18.96
C MET A 374 -11.68 -0.84 -20.17
N GLU A 375 -11.40 -1.35 -21.35
CA GLU A 375 -12.23 -1.09 -22.55
C GLU A 375 -13.63 -1.70 -22.40
N GLY A 376 -13.73 -2.91 -21.84
CA GLY A 376 -15.03 -3.50 -21.50
C GLY A 376 -15.79 -2.68 -20.47
N LEU A 377 -15.10 -2.17 -19.44
CA LEU A 377 -15.72 -1.32 -18.43
C LEU A 377 -16.18 0.02 -19.00
N LYS A 378 -15.46 0.63 -19.98
CA LYS A 378 -15.91 1.85 -20.67
C LYS A 378 -17.27 1.62 -21.35
N LYS A 379 -17.43 0.50 -22.08
CA LYS A 379 -18.71 0.15 -22.73
C LYS A 379 -19.84 0.02 -21.72
N VAL A 380 -19.57 -0.62 -20.58
CA VAL A 380 -20.54 -0.71 -19.48
C VAL A 380 -20.96 0.68 -19.00
N PHE A 381 -20.00 1.59 -18.77
CA PHE A 381 -20.33 2.96 -18.35
C PHE A 381 -21.15 3.71 -19.42
N GLU A 382 -20.86 3.50 -20.71
CA GLU A 382 -21.63 4.10 -21.82
C GLU A 382 -23.09 3.64 -21.90
N GLU A 383 -23.36 2.41 -21.44
CA GLU A 383 -24.72 1.84 -21.42
C GLU A 383 -25.52 2.26 -20.17
N ILE A 384 -24.88 2.54 -19.04
CA ILE A 384 -25.56 2.74 -17.75
C ILE A 384 -25.65 4.21 -17.32
N ILE A 385 -24.93 5.11 -17.98
CA ILE A 385 -24.95 6.57 -17.75
C ILE A 385 -25.82 7.23 -18.80
#